data_0b6b0cee3b5d3c7cf03e552cf0e15362
#
_entry.id   0b6b0cee3b5d3c7cf03e552cf0e15362
#
_cell.length_a   1.000
_cell.length_b   1.000
_cell.length_c   1.000
_cell.angle_alpha   90.00
_cell.angle_beta   90.00
_cell.angle_gamma   90.00
#
_symmetry.space_group_name_H-M   'P 1'
#
loop_
_entity.id
_entity.type
_entity.pdbx_description
1 polymer ?
#
loop_
_entity_poly.entity_id
_entity_poly.type
_entity_poly.pdbx_seq_one_letter_code
_entity_poly.pdbx_strand_id
1 'polypeptide(L)'
;ETIKKALEREIDQGALEVENLGQEIVIRIREKGAFPAGSAFLQPKFRPLVRQIADLVKEVPGIVRVSGHTDNQALDSELYRSNWDLSSQRAVSVAQEMEKVRGFDHQRLRVRGMADTEPLNNNETPSMRSRNRRVEIGILQGKPKYSDEVSVQQAN
;
A
#
# COMPACT_ATOMS: atom_id res chain seq x y z
N GLU A 1 5.06 8.58 15.00
CA GLU A 1 6.45 8.24 15.22
C GLU A 1 6.69 6.92 15.92
N THR A 2 5.71 6.46 16.68
CA THR A 2 5.79 5.15 17.29
C THR A 2 5.95 4.06 16.22
N ILE A 3 5.22 4.18 15.12
CA ILE A 3 5.31 3.21 14.03
C ILE A 3 6.71 3.24 13.41
N LYS A 4 7.22 4.44 13.12
CA LYS A 4 8.53 4.57 12.50
C LYS A 4 9.62 4.00 13.39
N LYS A 5 9.55 4.27 14.69
CA LYS A 5 10.53 3.75 15.63
C LYS A 5 10.44 2.23 15.74
N ALA A 6 9.23 1.69 15.78
CA ALA A 6 9.04 0.25 15.89
C ALA A 6 9.54 -0.52 14.68
N LEU A 7 9.59 0.14 13.51
CA LEU A 7 10.03 -0.48 12.26
C LEU A 7 11.42 0.00 11.83
N GLU A 8 12.17 0.59 12.73
CA GLU A 8 13.45 1.23 12.42
C GLU A 8 14.42 0.26 11.76
N ARG A 9 14.50 -0.97 12.26
CA ARG A 9 15.42 -1.96 11.70
C ARG A 9 15.06 -2.32 10.27
N GLU A 10 13.77 -2.49 10.01
CA GLU A 10 13.28 -2.83 8.67
C GLU A 10 13.48 -1.68 7.71
N ILE A 11 13.32 -0.45 8.20
CA ILE A 11 13.58 0.75 7.40
C ILE A 11 15.07 0.83 7.06
N ASP A 12 15.94 0.60 8.04
CA ASP A 12 17.38 0.65 7.83
C ASP A 12 17.85 -0.42 6.86
N GLN A 13 17.18 -1.55 6.83
CA GLN A 13 17.50 -2.64 5.90
C GLN A 13 16.92 -2.43 4.51
N GLY A 14 16.15 -1.36 4.31
CA GLY A 14 15.57 -1.05 3.02
C GLY A 14 14.32 -1.83 2.67
N ALA A 15 13.76 -2.59 3.63
CA ALA A 15 12.55 -3.38 3.38
C ALA A 15 11.32 -2.49 3.26
N LEU A 16 11.28 -1.40 4.00
CA LEU A 16 10.17 -0.44 3.94
C LEU A 16 10.65 0.98 4.12
N GLU A 17 9.72 1.91 3.81
CA GLU A 17 9.86 3.32 4.13
C GLU A 17 8.62 3.74 4.93
N VAL A 18 8.79 4.67 5.85
CA VAL A 18 7.66 5.24 6.60
C VAL A 18 7.76 6.75 6.49
N GLU A 19 6.65 7.36 6.10
CA GLU A 19 6.58 8.81 5.93
C GLU A 19 5.37 9.34 6.68
N ASN A 20 5.58 10.39 7.47
CA ASN A 20 4.50 11.05 8.19
C ASN A 20 4.12 12.30 7.41
N LEU A 21 2.90 12.32 6.87
CA LEU A 21 2.40 13.42 6.06
C LEU A 21 1.37 14.25 6.82
N GLY A 22 1.46 14.28 8.14
CA GLY A 22 0.53 15.02 8.99
C GLY A 22 -0.69 14.20 9.31
N GLN A 23 -1.72 14.28 8.48
CA GLN A 23 -2.95 13.52 8.72
C GLN A 23 -2.90 12.10 8.19
N GLU A 24 -1.81 11.74 7.54
CA GLU A 24 -1.64 10.39 7.01
C GLU A 24 -0.24 9.89 7.32
N ILE A 25 -0.15 8.66 7.80
CA ILE A 25 1.11 7.95 7.95
C ILE A 25 1.15 6.93 6.85
N VAL A 26 2.22 6.92 6.05
CA VAL A 26 2.35 6.02 4.90
C VAL A 26 3.50 5.06 5.14
N ILE A 27 3.22 3.76 5.03
CA ILE A 27 4.23 2.72 5.07
C ILE A 27 4.33 2.15 3.67
N ARG A 28 5.51 2.27 3.04
CA ARG A 28 5.74 1.79 1.68
C ARG A 28 6.50 0.49 1.70
N ILE A 29 5.93 -0.51 1.05
CA ILE A 29 6.53 -1.82 0.90
C ILE A 29 7.01 -1.95 -0.54
N ARG A 30 8.31 -2.10 -0.73
CA ARG A 30 8.87 -2.26 -2.06
C ARG A 30 8.54 -3.64 -2.64
N GLU A 31 8.40 -3.70 -3.96
CA GLU A 31 8.16 -4.97 -4.64
C GLU A 31 9.25 -5.99 -4.30
N LYS A 32 10.51 -5.56 -4.35
CA LYS A 32 11.61 -6.47 -4.15
C LYS A 32 11.58 -7.02 -2.73
N GLY A 33 11.53 -8.33 -2.61
CA GLY A 33 11.42 -9.02 -1.33
C GLY A 33 10.00 -9.35 -0.94
N ALA A 34 9.02 -8.56 -1.39
CA ALA A 34 7.62 -8.81 -1.05
C ALA A 34 6.91 -9.65 -2.11
N PHE A 35 7.19 -9.40 -3.38
CA PHE A 35 6.51 -10.09 -4.49
C PHE A 35 7.52 -10.48 -5.57
N PRO A 36 7.34 -11.65 -6.20
CA PRO A 36 8.07 -11.93 -7.43
C PRO A 36 7.66 -10.93 -8.52
N ALA A 37 8.54 -10.70 -9.47
CA ALA A 37 8.26 -9.79 -10.58
C ALA A 37 6.98 -10.25 -11.30
N GLY A 38 6.08 -9.29 -11.56
CA GLY A 38 4.83 -9.56 -12.26
C GLY A 38 3.85 -10.46 -11.53
N SER A 39 3.98 -10.62 -10.21
CA SER A 39 3.15 -11.51 -9.42
C SER A 39 2.54 -10.78 -8.24
N ALA A 40 1.36 -11.20 -7.83
CA ALA A 40 0.72 -10.71 -6.61
C ALA A 40 0.86 -11.72 -5.46
N PHE A 41 1.77 -12.68 -5.59
CA PHE A 41 2.00 -13.66 -4.55
C PHE A 41 2.90 -13.04 -3.47
N LEU A 42 2.34 -12.78 -2.30
CA LEU A 42 3.12 -12.26 -1.17
C LEU A 42 4.04 -13.35 -0.66
N GLN A 43 5.33 -13.11 -0.71
CA GLN A 43 6.31 -14.13 -0.37
C GLN A 43 6.23 -14.51 1.11
N PRO A 44 6.33 -15.82 1.43
CA PRO A 44 6.16 -16.28 2.81
C PRO A 44 7.09 -15.59 3.80
N LYS A 45 8.34 -15.32 3.40
CA LYS A 45 9.29 -14.69 4.33
C LYS A 45 8.95 -13.24 4.61
N PHE A 46 8.12 -12.61 3.78
CA PHE A 46 7.71 -11.22 4.00
C PHE A 46 6.41 -11.12 4.82
N ARG A 47 5.63 -12.20 4.88
CA ARG A 47 4.35 -12.18 5.59
C ARG A 47 4.45 -11.83 7.07
N PRO A 48 5.46 -12.32 7.82
CA PRO A 48 5.58 -11.89 9.22
C PRO A 48 5.74 -10.39 9.38
N LEU A 49 6.44 -9.73 8.44
CA LEU A 49 6.60 -8.28 8.51
C LEU A 49 5.25 -7.58 8.27
N VAL A 50 4.46 -8.06 7.32
CA VAL A 50 3.12 -7.49 7.08
C VAL A 50 2.25 -7.65 8.34
N ARG A 51 2.32 -8.80 9.01
CA ARG A 51 1.57 -9.01 10.25
C ARG A 51 2.08 -8.10 11.36
N GLN A 52 3.40 -7.87 11.43
CA GLN A 52 3.96 -6.93 12.40
C GLN A 52 3.44 -5.52 12.15
N ILE A 53 3.37 -5.10 10.89
CA ILE A 53 2.80 -3.81 10.52
C ILE A 53 1.34 -3.73 10.98
N ALA A 54 0.56 -4.78 10.70
CA ALA A 54 -0.85 -4.81 11.11
C ALA A 54 -1.00 -4.71 12.62
N ASP A 55 -0.10 -5.36 13.35
CA ASP A 55 -0.13 -5.34 14.80
C ASP A 55 0.12 -3.94 15.35
N LEU A 56 0.98 -3.19 14.70
CA LEU A 56 1.21 -1.78 15.05
C LEU A 56 0.04 -0.90 14.64
N VAL A 57 -0.48 -1.12 13.43
CA VAL A 57 -1.55 -0.30 12.86
C VAL A 57 -2.86 -0.47 13.62
N LYS A 58 -3.10 -1.66 14.17
CA LYS A 58 -4.36 -1.88 14.90
C LYS A 58 -4.49 -0.98 16.12
N GLU A 59 -3.37 -0.47 16.65
CA GLU A 59 -3.36 0.42 17.81
C GLU A 59 -3.50 1.88 17.43
N VAL A 60 -3.49 2.20 16.14
CA VAL A 60 -3.58 3.58 15.65
C VAL A 60 -4.94 3.77 14.99
N PRO A 61 -5.74 4.74 15.45
CA PRO A 61 -7.08 4.90 14.88
C PRO A 61 -7.03 5.46 13.47
N GLY A 62 -8.06 5.17 12.70
CA GLY A 62 -8.22 5.73 11.38
C GLY A 62 -8.51 4.68 10.32
N ILE A 63 -8.82 5.17 9.13
CA ILE A 63 -9.00 4.32 7.96
C ILE A 63 -7.62 3.84 7.50
N VAL A 64 -7.54 2.57 7.15
CA VAL A 64 -6.30 1.95 6.66
C VAL A 64 -6.48 1.69 5.18
N ARG A 65 -5.74 2.44 4.36
CA ARG A 65 -5.85 2.35 2.91
C ARG A 65 -4.63 1.60 2.38
N VAL A 66 -4.90 0.48 1.70
CA VAL A 66 -3.85 -0.34 1.10
C VAL A 66 -3.93 -0.14 -0.40
N SER A 67 -2.88 0.39 -0.99
CA SER A 67 -2.88 0.70 -2.43
C SER A 67 -1.68 0.06 -3.11
N GLY A 68 -1.92 -0.53 -4.27
CA GLY A 68 -0.88 -1.12 -5.10
C GLY A 68 -0.51 -0.19 -6.23
N HIS A 69 0.77 -0.17 -6.59
CA HIS A 69 1.30 0.71 -7.62
C HIS A 69 2.31 -0.03 -8.50
N THR A 70 2.32 0.31 -9.79
CA THR A 70 3.26 -0.27 -10.74
C THR A 70 4.10 0.83 -11.36
N ASP A 71 5.11 0.42 -12.14
CA ASP A 71 5.77 1.35 -13.06
C ASP A 71 4.92 1.45 -14.33
N ASN A 72 5.42 2.18 -15.33
CA ASN A 72 4.67 2.42 -16.56
C ASN A 72 4.95 1.40 -17.66
N GLN A 73 5.65 0.31 -17.36
CA GLN A 73 5.91 -0.73 -18.34
C GLN A 73 4.66 -1.56 -18.54
N ALA A 74 4.37 -1.89 -19.79
CA ALA A 74 3.24 -2.74 -20.09
C ALA A 74 3.45 -4.12 -19.45
N LEU A 75 2.39 -4.65 -18.85
CA LEU A 75 2.43 -5.96 -18.24
C LEU A 75 2.12 -7.01 -19.30
N ASP A 76 3.02 -8.00 -19.44
CA ASP A 76 2.83 -9.14 -20.30
C ASP A 76 2.67 -10.35 -19.40
N SER A 77 1.42 -10.75 -19.14
CA SER A 77 1.13 -11.82 -18.20
C SER A 77 -0.14 -12.52 -18.59
N GLU A 78 -0.16 -13.84 -18.41
CA GLU A 78 -1.37 -14.63 -18.57
C GLU A 78 -2.22 -14.62 -17.29
N LEU A 79 -1.65 -14.21 -16.16
CA LEU A 79 -2.33 -14.22 -14.88
C LEU A 79 -3.09 -12.94 -14.59
N TYR A 80 -2.58 -11.81 -15.06
CA TYR A 80 -3.17 -10.51 -14.76
C TYR A 80 -3.44 -9.77 -16.05
N ARG A 81 -4.62 -9.16 -16.14
CA ARG A 81 -5.08 -8.53 -17.39
C ARG A 81 -4.40 -7.21 -17.68
N SER A 82 -3.87 -6.55 -16.64
CA SER A 82 -3.30 -5.21 -16.79
C SER A 82 -2.56 -4.85 -15.51
N ASN A 83 -1.88 -3.71 -15.55
CA ASN A 83 -1.29 -3.14 -14.32
C ASN A 83 -2.37 -2.77 -13.31
N TRP A 84 -3.57 -2.42 -13.75
CA TRP A 84 -4.69 -2.21 -12.84
C TRP A 84 -5.00 -3.48 -12.05
N ASP A 85 -5.05 -4.60 -12.75
CA ASP A 85 -5.34 -5.90 -12.13
C ASP A 85 -4.22 -6.31 -11.19
N LEU A 86 -2.96 -6.24 -11.65
CA LEU A 86 -1.82 -6.64 -10.83
C LEU A 86 -1.72 -5.78 -9.57
N SER A 87 -1.83 -4.46 -9.70
CA SER A 87 -1.71 -3.58 -8.55
C SER A 87 -2.85 -3.79 -7.55
N SER A 88 -4.07 -4.04 -8.05
CA SER A 88 -5.20 -4.35 -7.18
C SER A 88 -4.98 -5.66 -6.44
N GLN A 89 -4.51 -6.71 -7.13
CA GLN A 89 -4.29 -8.01 -6.53
C GLN A 89 -3.17 -7.96 -5.48
N ARG A 90 -2.13 -7.16 -5.73
CA ARG A 90 -1.06 -6.99 -4.73
C ARG A 90 -1.58 -6.31 -3.46
N ALA A 91 -2.41 -5.30 -3.62
CA ALA A 91 -3.02 -4.63 -2.47
C ALA A 91 -3.91 -5.59 -1.69
N VAL A 92 -4.68 -6.42 -2.41
CA VAL A 92 -5.52 -7.44 -1.78
C VAL A 92 -4.66 -8.42 -0.97
N SER A 93 -3.53 -8.86 -1.53
CA SER A 93 -2.66 -9.83 -0.84
C SER A 93 -2.16 -9.27 0.48
N VAL A 94 -1.76 -8.00 0.50
CA VAL A 94 -1.28 -7.35 1.72
C VAL A 94 -2.42 -7.17 2.72
N ALA A 95 -3.57 -6.68 2.25
CA ALA A 95 -4.72 -6.47 3.13
C ALA A 95 -5.19 -7.77 3.77
N GLN A 96 -5.23 -8.86 3.00
CA GLN A 96 -5.64 -10.15 3.53
C GLN A 96 -4.67 -10.67 4.58
N GLU A 97 -3.39 -10.41 4.41
CA GLU A 97 -2.41 -10.81 5.43
C GLU A 97 -2.58 -9.99 6.70
N MET A 98 -2.89 -8.69 6.55
CA MET A 98 -3.12 -7.81 7.69
C MET A 98 -4.33 -8.27 8.52
N GLU A 99 -5.42 -8.62 7.87
CA GLU A 99 -6.62 -8.97 8.61
C GLU A 99 -6.54 -10.31 9.35
N LYS A 100 -5.48 -11.09 9.10
CA LYS A 100 -5.25 -12.31 9.88
C LYS A 100 -4.80 -12.01 11.31
N VAL A 101 -4.34 -10.80 11.59
CA VAL A 101 -3.83 -10.45 12.92
C VAL A 101 -5.01 -10.31 13.88
N ARG A 102 -4.89 -10.98 15.03
CA ARG A 102 -5.94 -10.94 16.05
C ARG A 102 -6.16 -9.50 16.50
N GLY A 103 -7.42 -9.09 16.51
CA GLY A 103 -7.78 -7.75 16.93
C GLY A 103 -7.73 -6.70 15.85
N PHE A 104 -7.31 -7.07 14.64
CA PHE A 104 -7.33 -6.12 13.53
C PHE A 104 -8.76 -5.98 13.02
N ASP A 105 -9.26 -4.75 12.97
CA ASP A 105 -10.63 -4.47 12.50
C ASP A 105 -10.61 -4.30 10.98
N HIS A 106 -11.05 -5.34 10.27
CA HIS A 106 -11.03 -5.32 8.81
C HIS A 106 -11.98 -4.26 8.22
N GLN A 107 -12.94 -3.77 9.00
CA GLN A 107 -13.82 -2.70 8.51
C GLN A 107 -13.07 -1.39 8.28
N ARG A 108 -11.88 -1.24 8.83
CA ARG A 108 -11.03 -0.08 8.59
C ARG A 108 -10.37 -0.11 7.21
N LEU A 109 -10.30 -1.29 6.57
CA LEU A 109 -9.52 -1.46 5.35
C LEU A 109 -10.23 -0.88 4.14
N ARG A 110 -9.44 -0.20 3.30
CA ARG A 110 -9.84 0.24 1.97
C ARG A 110 -8.73 -0.18 1.02
N VAL A 111 -9.07 -0.93 0.00
CA VAL A 111 -8.09 -1.56 -0.89
C VAL A 111 -8.28 -1.02 -2.29
N ARG A 112 -7.17 -0.64 -2.93
CA ARG A 112 -7.25 -0.08 -4.29
C ARG A 112 -5.98 -0.39 -5.09
N GLY A 113 -6.15 -0.52 -6.40
CA GLY A 113 -5.04 -0.64 -7.34
C GLY A 113 -4.94 0.61 -8.16
N MET A 114 -3.76 1.20 -8.22
CA MET A 114 -3.54 2.49 -8.86
C MET A 114 -2.78 2.39 -10.18
N ALA A 115 -2.36 1.19 -10.57
CA ALA A 115 -1.52 1.01 -11.75
C ALA A 115 -0.33 1.97 -11.69
N ASP A 116 -0.06 2.70 -12.77
CA ASP A 116 1.07 3.62 -12.84
C ASP A 116 0.67 5.08 -12.62
N THR A 117 -0.51 5.33 -12.06
CA THR A 117 -1.08 6.69 -11.99
C THR A 117 -0.51 7.55 -10.89
N GLU A 118 0.16 6.97 -9.90
CA GLU A 118 0.73 7.74 -8.77
C GLU A 118 2.21 7.42 -8.59
N PRO A 119 3.07 7.81 -9.53
CA PRO A 119 4.49 7.48 -9.44
C PRO A 119 5.19 8.32 -8.38
N LEU A 120 6.18 7.71 -7.71
CA LEU A 120 7.08 8.43 -6.80
C LEU A 120 8.21 9.10 -7.58
N ASN A 121 8.62 8.46 -8.68
CA ASN A 121 9.68 8.95 -9.54
C ASN A 121 9.21 8.85 -10.99
N ASN A 122 9.90 9.55 -11.91
CA ASN A 122 9.67 9.25 -13.31
C ASN A 122 10.14 7.82 -13.59
N ASN A 123 9.75 7.27 -14.73
CA ASN A 123 10.00 5.87 -15.05
C ASN A 123 11.20 5.69 -15.99
N GLU A 124 12.17 6.62 -16.00
CA GLU A 124 13.20 6.66 -17.02
C GLU A 124 14.31 5.62 -16.80
N THR A 125 14.59 5.26 -15.55
CA THR A 125 15.63 4.27 -15.26
C THR A 125 15.04 3.08 -14.54
N PRO A 126 15.73 1.92 -14.62
CA PRO A 126 15.26 0.75 -13.85
C PRO A 126 15.16 1.03 -12.35
N SER A 127 16.07 1.81 -11.79
CA SER A 127 16.03 2.16 -10.37
C SER A 127 14.79 2.98 -10.04
N MET A 128 14.45 3.95 -10.88
CA MET A 128 13.27 4.78 -10.67
C MET A 128 11.98 3.96 -10.81
N ARG A 129 11.94 3.06 -11.79
CA ARG A 129 10.79 2.17 -11.97
C ARG A 129 10.62 1.25 -10.76
N SER A 130 11.72 0.77 -10.20
CA SER A 130 11.68 -0.09 -9.02
C SER A 130 11.04 0.63 -7.82
N ARG A 131 11.29 1.91 -7.65
CA ARG A 131 10.67 2.66 -6.57
C ARG A 131 9.18 2.82 -6.76
N ASN A 132 8.72 2.87 -8.02
CA ASN A 132 7.29 3.00 -8.31
C ASN A 132 6.53 1.71 -8.03
N ARG A 133 7.17 0.55 -8.16
CA ARG A 133 6.53 -0.74 -7.91
C ARG A 133 6.50 -0.99 -6.40
N ARG A 134 5.35 -0.76 -5.80
CA ARG A 134 5.19 -0.83 -4.34
C ARG A 134 3.76 -1.04 -3.92
N VAL A 135 3.58 -1.42 -2.68
CA VAL A 135 2.28 -1.35 -2.00
C VAL A 135 2.43 -0.36 -0.87
N GLU A 136 1.44 0.50 -0.70
CA GLU A 136 1.43 1.48 0.37
C GLU A 136 0.30 1.18 1.35
N ILE A 137 0.61 1.27 2.63
CA ILE A 137 -0.37 1.19 3.70
C ILE A 137 -0.45 2.58 4.30
N GLY A 138 -1.57 3.26 4.08
CA GLY A 138 -1.77 4.61 4.59
C GLY A 138 -2.78 4.59 5.73
N ILE A 139 -2.41 5.17 6.85
CA ILE A 139 -3.32 5.32 8.00
C ILE A 139 -3.79 6.77 7.99
N LEU A 140 -5.07 6.96 7.67
CA LEU A 140 -5.69 8.27 7.60
C LEU A 140 -6.20 8.63 8.98
N GLN A 141 -5.59 9.66 9.57
CA GLN A 141 -5.95 10.12 10.89
C GLN A 141 -6.80 11.38 10.74
N GLY A 142 -7.92 11.41 11.42
CA GLY A 142 -8.87 12.50 11.32
C GLY A 142 -9.99 12.17 10.36
N LYS A 143 -10.98 13.03 10.30
CA LYS A 143 -12.15 12.80 9.47
C LYS A 143 -11.84 13.17 8.03
N PRO A 144 -12.29 12.36 7.07
CA PRO A 144 -12.19 12.75 5.66
C PRO A 144 -12.91 14.08 5.47
N LYS A 145 -12.31 14.96 4.67
CA LYS A 145 -12.97 16.18 4.29
C LYS A 145 -13.84 15.90 3.07
N TYR A 146 -15.10 16.23 3.21
CA TYR A 146 -16.02 16.10 2.08
C TYR A 146 -16.21 17.47 1.47
N SER A 147 -16.18 17.51 0.15
CA SER A 147 -16.41 18.74 -0.58
C SER A 147 -17.89 19.04 -0.62
N ASP A 148 -18.24 20.34 -0.52
CA ASP A 148 -19.62 20.75 -0.70
C ASP A 148 -20.10 20.54 -2.13
N GLU A 149 -19.20 20.36 -3.07
CA GLU A 149 -19.57 20.04 -4.44
C GLU A 149 -20.35 18.74 -4.57
N VAL A 150 -20.31 17.91 -3.55
CA VAL A 150 -21.14 16.71 -3.57
C VAL A 150 -22.59 17.07 -3.77
N SER A 151 -22.99 18.27 -3.36
CA SER A 151 -24.36 18.72 -3.53
C SER A 151 -24.76 18.93 -4.98
N VAL A 152 -23.86 18.80 -5.92
CA VAL A 152 -24.17 18.98 -7.34
C VAL A 152 -25.26 18.03 -7.80
N GLN A 153 -25.43 16.90 -7.16
CA GLN A 153 -26.50 15.98 -7.52
C GLN A 153 -27.87 16.60 -7.32
N GLN A 154 -27.95 17.66 -6.57
CA GLN A 154 -29.22 18.31 -6.31
C GLN A 154 -29.61 19.27 -7.41
N ALA A 155 -28.78 19.46 -8.40
CA ALA A 155 -28.99 20.42 -9.45
C ALA A 155 -30.02 19.98 -10.47
N ASN A 156 -30.71 18.88 -10.27
CA ASN A 156 -31.68 18.41 -11.22
C ASN A 156 -33.06 18.38 -10.73
#